data_eb3fe9a0df390b925848762e8fa71555
#
_entry.id   eb3fe9a0df390b925848762e8fa71555
#
_cell.length_a   1.000
_cell.length_b   1.000
_cell.length_c   1.000
_cell.angle_alpha   90.00
_cell.angle_beta   90.00
_cell.angle_gamma   90.00
#
_symmetry.space_group_name_H-M   'P 1'
#
loop_
_entity.id
_entity.type
_entity.pdbx_description
1 polymer ?
#
loop_
_entity_poly.entity_id
_entity_poly.type
_entity_poly.pdbx_seq_one_letter_code
_entity_poly.pdbx_strand_id
1 'polypeptide(L)'
;MVKTIMDNSTAKDRARERLESYRHAVNDSKYCRSRIETLREQMTSYNHAIGATSAGWTGEYVTETVTGPKIEGQPKPTPSDVSIHVMHIPRTLHGTRDPKGGEKYLVSLINQVMEYEKRIERNDELCMTIEAEINTYCDPEQALTLKSRYIEGLTHAEAQRRFNYSESAWFRLFSSAMDVYSSKIGSVWE
;
A
#
# COMPACT_ATOMS: atom_id res chain seq x y z
N MET A 1 23.81 24.33 -30.87
CA MET A 1 23.56 22.88 -31.02
C MET A 1 23.69 22.07 -29.72
N VAL A 2 24.66 22.35 -28.84
CA VAL A 2 24.89 21.62 -27.58
C VAL A 2 23.72 21.80 -26.57
N LYS A 3 23.09 22.97 -26.53
CA LYS A 3 22.00 23.28 -25.59
C LYS A 3 20.74 22.40 -25.82
N THR A 4 20.39 22.16 -27.09
CA THR A 4 19.21 21.34 -27.47
C THR A 4 19.36 19.86 -27.07
N ILE A 5 20.59 19.32 -27.07
CA ILE A 5 20.84 17.91 -26.70
C ILE A 5 20.75 17.71 -25.18
N MET A 6 21.22 18.67 -24.38
CA MET A 6 21.09 18.62 -22.93
C MET A 6 19.63 18.77 -22.48
N ASP A 7 18.85 19.63 -23.15
CA ASP A 7 17.43 19.84 -22.83
C ASP A 7 16.60 18.60 -23.12
N ASN A 8 16.90 17.84 -24.18
CA ASN A 8 16.22 16.59 -24.51
C ASN A 8 16.50 15.46 -23.52
N SER A 9 17.74 15.35 -23.01
CA SER A 9 18.10 14.35 -21.99
C SER A 9 17.32 14.59 -20.70
N THR A 10 17.29 15.83 -20.24
CA THR A 10 16.53 16.23 -19.05
C THR A 10 15.01 16.06 -19.21
N ALA A 11 14.44 16.30 -20.39
CA ALA A 11 13.03 16.08 -20.65
C ALA A 11 12.65 14.61 -20.62
N LYS A 12 13.50 13.72 -21.20
CA LYS A 12 13.30 12.27 -21.14
C LYS A 12 13.40 11.72 -19.70
N ASP A 13 14.33 12.24 -18.92
CA ASP A 13 14.49 11.82 -17.53
C ASP A 13 13.28 12.21 -16.67
N ARG A 14 12.76 13.41 -16.85
CA ARG A 14 11.50 13.85 -16.20
C ARG A 14 10.30 12.99 -16.64
N ALA A 15 10.19 12.67 -17.93
CA ALA A 15 9.15 11.82 -18.46
C ALA A 15 9.22 10.40 -17.86
N ARG A 16 10.43 9.86 -17.73
CA ARG A 16 10.66 8.56 -17.07
C ARG A 16 10.25 8.61 -15.61
N GLU A 17 10.71 9.60 -14.86
CA GLU A 17 10.36 9.79 -13.45
C GLU A 17 8.85 9.93 -13.26
N ARG A 18 8.17 10.67 -14.16
CA ARG A 18 6.70 10.80 -14.17
C ARG A 18 6.03 9.45 -14.35
N LEU A 19 6.47 8.64 -15.31
CA LEU A 19 5.93 7.30 -15.56
C LEU A 19 6.24 6.32 -14.42
N GLU A 20 7.42 6.40 -13.81
CA GLU A 20 7.80 5.58 -12.67
C GLU A 20 6.97 5.95 -11.41
N SER A 21 6.57 7.21 -11.27
CA SER A 21 5.70 7.65 -10.17
C SER A 21 4.35 6.94 -10.16
N TYR A 22 3.87 6.44 -11.29
CA TYR A 22 2.67 5.59 -11.38
C TYR A 22 2.81 4.33 -10.51
N ARG A 23 3.92 3.61 -10.66
CA ARG A 23 4.16 2.37 -9.89
C ARG A 23 4.34 2.65 -8.40
N HIS A 24 4.99 3.76 -8.09
CA HIS A 24 5.12 4.21 -6.70
C HIS A 24 3.75 4.52 -6.09
N ALA A 25 2.88 5.24 -6.81
CA ALA A 25 1.53 5.55 -6.38
C ALA A 25 0.67 4.29 -6.16
N VAL A 26 0.72 3.32 -7.09
CA VAL A 26 0.01 2.05 -6.95
C VAL A 26 0.49 1.25 -5.74
N ASN A 27 1.80 1.16 -5.53
CA ASN A 27 2.37 0.43 -4.39
C ASN A 27 2.05 1.13 -3.07
N ASP A 28 2.11 2.45 -3.05
CA ASP A 28 1.74 3.25 -1.90
C ASP A 28 0.25 3.13 -1.55
N SER A 29 -0.64 3.13 -2.55
CA SER A 29 -2.07 2.88 -2.34
C SER A 29 -2.33 1.49 -1.76
N LYS A 30 -1.60 0.45 -2.20
CA LYS A 30 -1.69 -0.89 -1.61
C LYS A 30 -1.25 -0.89 -0.14
N TYR A 31 -0.14 -0.23 0.16
CA TYR A 31 0.33 -0.08 1.53
C TYR A 31 -0.69 0.65 2.41
N CYS A 32 -1.24 1.77 1.94
CA CYS A 32 -2.24 2.54 2.65
C CYS A 32 -3.51 1.72 2.94
N ARG A 33 -3.99 0.94 1.97
CA ARG A 33 -5.15 0.04 2.16
C ARG A 33 -4.89 -1.01 3.23
N SER A 34 -3.73 -1.65 3.23
CA SER A 34 -3.34 -2.62 4.28
C SER A 34 -3.26 -1.95 5.66
N ARG A 35 -2.74 -0.72 5.74
CA ARG A 35 -2.69 0.03 7.01
C ARG A 35 -4.08 0.40 7.53
N ILE A 36 -4.99 0.80 6.64
CA ILE A 36 -6.39 1.09 7.00
C ILE A 36 -7.05 -0.17 7.60
N GLU A 37 -6.81 -1.33 7.00
CA GLU A 37 -7.34 -2.61 7.48
C GLU A 37 -6.85 -2.92 8.91
N THR A 38 -5.54 -2.80 9.13
CA THR A 38 -4.94 -2.95 10.47
C THR A 38 -5.52 -1.96 11.50
N LEU A 39 -5.71 -0.69 11.11
CA LEU A 39 -6.29 0.32 12.00
C LEU A 39 -7.75 0.02 12.33
N ARG A 40 -8.53 -0.45 11.37
CA ARG A 40 -9.93 -0.88 11.59
C ARG A 40 -10.03 -2.07 12.53
N GLU A 41 -9.13 -3.05 12.41
CA GLU A 41 -9.03 -4.17 13.34
C GLU A 41 -8.71 -3.68 14.77
N GLN A 42 -7.76 -2.73 14.91
CA GLN A 42 -7.43 -2.12 16.20
C GLN A 42 -8.64 -1.38 16.79
N MET A 43 -9.38 -0.65 16.00
CA MET A 43 -10.61 0.04 16.45
C MET A 43 -11.67 -0.96 16.90
N THR A 44 -11.85 -2.07 16.18
CA THR A 44 -12.78 -3.13 16.53
C THR A 44 -12.38 -3.80 17.85
N SER A 45 -11.11 -4.17 18.00
CA SER A 45 -10.57 -4.77 19.22
C SER A 45 -10.72 -3.83 20.42
N TYR A 46 -10.48 -2.54 20.21
CA TYR A 46 -10.65 -1.53 21.25
C TYR A 46 -12.13 -1.38 21.68
N ASN A 47 -13.06 -1.35 20.74
CA ASN A 47 -14.49 -1.29 21.03
C ASN A 47 -14.98 -2.53 21.78
N HIS A 48 -14.48 -3.72 21.43
CA HIS A 48 -14.78 -4.96 22.16
C HIS A 48 -14.26 -4.89 23.61
N ALA A 49 -13.04 -4.39 23.80
CA ALA A 49 -12.49 -4.23 25.15
C ALA A 49 -13.29 -3.26 26.02
N ILE A 50 -13.76 -2.13 25.46
CA ILE A 50 -14.62 -1.18 26.15
C ILE A 50 -15.99 -1.80 26.45
N GLY A 51 -16.59 -2.50 25.50
CA GLY A 51 -17.87 -3.19 25.67
C GLY A 51 -17.82 -4.23 26.78
N ALA A 52 -16.74 -4.98 26.88
CA ALA A 52 -16.51 -5.95 27.95
C ALA A 52 -16.35 -5.28 29.33
N THR A 53 -15.74 -4.09 29.41
CA THR A 53 -15.58 -3.35 30.66
C THR A 53 -16.86 -2.67 31.11
N SER A 54 -17.74 -2.23 30.19
CA SER A 54 -19.03 -1.62 30.54
C SER A 54 -20.06 -2.62 31.04
N ALA A 55 -19.87 -3.91 30.77
CA ALA A 55 -20.75 -5.00 31.24
C ALA A 55 -20.47 -5.47 32.67
N GLY A 56 -19.87 -4.65 33.53
CA GLY A 56 -19.71 -4.96 34.96
C GLY A 56 -18.43 -5.72 35.31
N TRP A 57 -17.32 -5.29 34.78
CA TRP A 57 -16.00 -5.87 35.11
C TRP A 57 -15.66 -5.63 36.59
N THR A 58 -15.71 -6.68 37.40
CA THR A 58 -15.43 -6.65 38.85
C THR A 58 -13.94 -6.79 39.19
N GLY A 59 -13.04 -6.64 38.22
CA GLY A 59 -11.59 -6.67 38.48
C GLY A 59 -10.98 -8.06 38.72
N GLU A 60 -11.74 -9.13 38.60
CA GLU A 60 -11.20 -10.49 38.68
C GLU A 60 -10.59 -10.92 37.34
N TYR A 61 -9.36 -11.40 37.42
CA TYR A 61 -8.63 -11.94 36.27
C TYR A 61 -9.22 -13.30 35.89
N VAL A 62 -9.79 -13.42 34.69
CA VAL A 62 -10.08 -14.73 34.11
C VAL A 62 -8.79 -15.24 33.50
N THR A 63 -8.09 -16.09 34.22
CA THR A 63 -7.03 -16.94 33.68
C THR A 63 -7.70 -18.10 32.96
N GLU A 64 -7.90 -18.00 31.65
CA GLU A 64 -8.18 -19.19 30.84
C GLU A 64 -6.93 -20.03 30.78
N THR A 65 -6.96 -21.15 31.51
CA THR A 65 -5.94 -22.19 31.38
C THR A 65 -6.28 -23.00 30.14
N VAL A 66 -5.68 -22.68 29.01
CA VAL A 66 -5.79 -23.51 27.80
C VAL A 66 -4.99 -24.78 28.06
N THR A 67 -5.67 -25.83 28.52
CA THR A 67 -5.09 -27.17 28.59
C THR A 67 -4.99 -27.69 27.16
N GLY A 68 -3.77 -27.95 26.69
CA GLY A 68 -3.52 -28.65 25.44
C GLY A 68 -4.21 -30.03 25.38
N PRO A 69 -4.31 -30.65 24.19
CA PRO A 69 -5.00 -31.90 24.01
C PRO A 69 -4.41 -32.97 24.91
N LYS A 70 -5.28 -33.64 25.67
CA LYS A 70 -4.88 -34.81 26.52
C LYS A 70 -4.39 -35.92 25.62
N ILE A 71 -3.11 -36.24 25.74
CA ILE A 71 -2.55 -37.47 25.14
C ILE A 71 -2.75 -38.57 26.16
N GLU A 72 -3.55 -39.60 25.83
CA GLU A 72 -3.75 -40.77 26.69
C GLU A 72 -2.42 -41.45 26.92
N GLY A 73 -2.09 -41.66 28.21
CA GLY A 73 -0.88 -42.38 28.65
C GLY A 73 0.27 -41.52 29.19
N GLN A 74 0.17 -40.20 29.18
CA GLN A 74 1.17 -39.35 29.84
C GLN A 74 0.81 -39.06 31.31
N PRO A 75 1.83 -39.04 32.22
CA PRO A 75 1.63 -38.59 33.60
C PRO A 75 1.10 -37.16 33.59
N LYS A 76 0.23 -36.83 34.54
CA LYS A 76 -0.33 -35.46 34.67
C LYS A 76 0.81 -34.45 34.66
N PRO A 77 0.77 -33.44 33.75
CA PRO A 77 1.81 -32.43 33.71
C PRO A 77 1.87 -31.69 35.06
N THR A 78 3.07 -31.55 35.57
CA THR A 78 3.32 -30.70 36.72
C THR A 78 3.14 -29.21 36.29
N PRO A 79 2.88 -28.31 37.24
CA PRO A 79 2.70 -26.88 36.91
C PRO A 79 3.88 -26.24 36.16
N SER A 80 5.06 -26.85 36.18
CA SER A 80 6.26 -26.45 35.45
C SER A 80 6.30 -26.91 33.98
N ASP A 81 5.49 -27.93 33.61
CA ASP A 81 5.52 -28.51 32.27
C ASP A 81 4.44 -27.89 31.35
N VAL A 82 3.61 -27.00 31.89
CA VAL A 82 2.64 -26.28 31.14
C VAL A 82 3.34 -25.10 30.49
N SER A 83 3.64 -25.21 29.21
CA SER A 83 4.01 -24.05 28.38
C SER A 83 2.81 -23.11 28.33
N ILE A 84 2.74 -22.22 29.30
CA ILE A 84 1.73 -21.18 29.36
C ILE A 84 2.11 -20.19 28.25
N HIS A 85 1.52 -20.33 27.09
CA HIS A 85 1.40 -19.21 26.17
C HIS A 85 0.43 -18.21 26.81
N VAL A 86 0.98 -17.44 27.75
CA VAL A 86 0.31 -16.26 28.26
C VAL A 86 0.26 -15.30 27.07
N MET A 87 -0.86 -15.30 26.36
CA MET A 87 -1.20 -14.14 25.55
C MET A 87 -1.27 -12.99 26.55
N HIS A 88 -0.22 -12.20 26.60
CA HIS A 88 -0.30 -10.89 27.23
C HIS A 88 -1.25 -10.05 26.38
N ILE A 89 -2.53 -10.17 26.64
CA ILE A 89 -3.45 -9.07 26.35
C ILE A 89 -2.81 -7.88 27.06
N PRO A 90 -2.42 -6.83 26.33
CA PRO A 90 -1.73 -5.72 26.96
C PRO A 90 -2.58 -5.20 28.11
N ARG A 91 -2.10 -5.39 29.31
CA ARG A 91 -2.73 -5.05 30.60
C ARG A 91 -2.91 -3.55 30.79
N THR A 92 -2.59 -2.76 29.83
CA THR A 92 -2.58 -1.29 29.87
C THR A 92 -3.95 -0.65 29.71
N LEU A 93 -5.02 -1.43 29.70
CA LEU A 93 -6.35 -0.89 30.00
C LEU A 93 -6.57 -0.83 31.54
N HIS A 94 -5.58 -0.42 32.29
CA HIS A 94 -5.85 0.29 33.52
C HIS A 94 -6.61 1.52 33.09
N GLY A 95 -7.93 1.49 33.29
CA GLY A 95 -8.77 2.62 33.01
C GLY A 95 -8.14 3.85 33.65
N THR A 96 -7.45 4.63 32.85
CA THR A 96 -7.10 5.97 33.26
C THR A 96 -8.44 6.56 33.70
N ARG A 97 -8.49 7.13 34.87
CA ARG A 97 -9.69 7.83 35.41
C ARG A 97 -10.14 8.98 34.48
N ASP A 98 -9.51 9.11 33.31
CA ASP A 98 -9.89 10.05 32.25
C ASP A 98 -10.83 9.33 31.26
N PRO A 99 -12.15 9.48 31.38
CA PRO A 99 -13.12 8.91 30.46
C PRO A 99 -12.93 9.40 29.01
N LYS A 100 -12.19 10.52 28.82
CA LYS A 100 -11.85 11.07 27.51
C LYS A 100 -10.60 10.47 26.88
N GLY A 101 -9.80 9.73 27.63
CA GLY A 101 -8.56 9.10 27.11
C GLY A 101 -8.82 8.10 26.00
N GLY A 102 -9.89 7.32 26.15
CA GLY A 102 -10.32 6.35 25.16
C GLY A 102 -10.86 7.00 23.88
N GLU A 103 -11.62 8.06 24.01
CA GLU A 103 -12.12 8.84 22.87
C GLU A 103 -10.97 9.47 22.08
N LYS A 104 -9.97 10.02 22.75
CA LYS A 104 -8.77 10.59 22.08
C LYS A 104 -8.02 9.55 21.27
N TYR A 105 -7.90 8.33 21.78
CA TYR A 105 -7.25 7.24 21.05
C TYR A 105 -8.03 6.85 19.78
N LEU A 106 -9.34 6.65 19.90
CA LEU A 106 -10.21 6.36 18.75
C LEU A 106 -10.17 7.49 17.72
N VAL A 107 -10.25 8.74 18.15
CA VAL A 107 -10.13 9.90 17.25
C VAL A 107 -8.79 9.91 16.55
N SER A 108 -7.70 9.55 17.25
CA SER A 108 -6.37 9.43 16.61
C SER A 108 -6.34 8.34 15.52
N LEU A 109 -6.94 7.17 15.77
CA LEU A 109 -7.04 6.11 14.78
C LEU A 109 -7.88 6.51 13.56
N ILE A 110 -9.02 7.17 13.81
CA ILE A 110 -9.91 7.69 12.76
C ILE A 110 -9.15 8.71 11.88
N ASN A 111 -8.43 9.64 12.50
CA ASN A 111 -7.66 10.63 11.77
C ASN A 111 -6.57 9.98 10.90
N GLN A 112 -5.90 8.95 11.40
CA GLN A 112 -4.92 8.19 10.61
C GLN A 112 -5.59 7.49 9.41
N VAL A 113 -6.76 6.89 9.59
CA VAL A 113 -7.52 6.28 8.48
C VAL A 113 -7.84 7.33 7.43
N MET A 114 -8.37 8.50 7.84
CA MET A 114 -8.68 9.60 6.92
C MET A 114 -7.46 10.13 6.16
N GLU A 115 -6.28 10.17 6.79
CA GLU A 115 -5.04 10.56 6.12
C GLU A 115 -4.61 9.53 5.06
N TYR A 116 -4.71 8.24 5.37
CA TYR A 116 -4.44 7.19 4.38
C TYR A 116 -5.45 7.19 3.24
N GLU A 117 -6.74 7.40 3.51
CA GLU A 117 -7.77 7.52 2.47
C GLU A 117 -7.49 8.71 1.53
N LYS A 118 -7.17 9.88 2.04
CA LYS A 118 -6.76 11.05 1.23
C LYS A 118 -5.48 10.80 0.43
N ARG A 119 -4.58 9.97 0.95
CA ARG A 119 -3.35 9.60 0.24
C ARG A 119 -3.65 8.65 -0.92
N ILE A 120 -4.55 7.69 -0.73
CA ILE A 120 -5.04 6.81 -1.80
C ILE A 120 -5.71 7.63 -2.90
N GLU A 121 -6.60 8.55 -2.55
CA GLU A 121 -7.30 9.42 -3.49
C GLU A 121 -6.32 10.21 -4.38
N ARG A 122 -5.31 10.86 -3.78
CA ARG A 122 -4.25 11.57 -4.52
C ARG A 122 -3.44 10.65 -5.43
N ASN A 123 -3.13 9.44 -4.98
CA ASN A 123 -2.41 8.45 -5.77
C ASN A 123 -3.27 7.96 -6.96
N ASP A 124 -4.54 7.72 -6.74
CA ASP A 124 -5.48 7.27 -7.77
C ASP A 124 -5.68 8.38 -8.81
N GLU A 125 -5.81 9.66 -8.40
CA GLU A 125 -5.84 10.82 -9.31
C GLU A 125 -4.55 10.93 -10.14
N LEU A 126 -3.38 10.72 -9.53
CA LEU A 126 -2.09 10.71 -10.23
C LEU A 126 -2.05 9.60 -11.29
N CYS A 127 -2.48 8.40 -10.93
CA CYS A 127 -2.54 7.27 -11.86
C CYS A 127 -3.47 7.56 -13.04
N MET A 128 -4.67 8.06 -12.79
CA MET A 128 -5.63 8.44 -13.82
C MET A 128 -5.07 9.54 -14.75
N THR A 129 -4.37 10.52 -14.19
CA THR A 129 -3.74 11.58 -14.95
C THR A 129 -2.67 11.04 -15.90
N ILE A 130 -1.78 10.18 -15.42
CA ILE A 130 -0.71 9.57 -16.23
C ILE A 130 -1.31 8.70 -17.34
N GLU A 131 -2.36 7.93 -17.06
CA GLU A 131 -3.04 7.13 -18.08
C GLU A 131 -3.70 7.99 -19.14
N ALA A 132 -4.33 9.09 -18.74
CA ALA A 132 -4.91 10.07 -19.66
C ALA A 132 -3.85 10.76 -20.52
N GLU A 133 -2.71 11.15 -19.93
CA GLU A 133 -1.56 11.72 -20.62
C GLU A 133 -1.04 10.76 -21.72
N ILE A 134 -0.82 9.47 -21.37
CA ILE A 134 -0.36 8.46 -22.33
C ILE A 134 -1.36 8.30 -23.48
N ASN A 135 -2.66 8.23 -23.17
CA ASN A 135 -3.69 8.04 -24.18
C ASN A 135 -3.86 9.28 -25.10
N THR A 136 -3.59 10.47 -24.59
CA THR A 136 -3.78 11.73 -25.32
C THR A 136 -2.57 12.06 -26.19
N TYR A 137 -1.37 11.76 -25.71
CA TYR A 137 -0.15 12.21 -26.37
C TYR A 137 0.45 11.18 -27.32
N CYS A 138 0.20 9.91 -27.07
CA CYS A 138 0.81 8.80 -27.81
C CYS A 138 -0.19 8.14 -28.77
N ASP A 139 0.31 7.67 -29.89
CA ASP A 139 -0.45 6.79 -30.78
C ASP A 139 -0.79 5.47 -30.08
N PRO A 140 -1.83 4.73 -30.51
CA PRO A 140 -2.27 3.50 -29.83
C PRO A 140 -1.14 2.46 -29.61
N GLU A 141 -0.24 2.28 -30.58
CA GLU A 141 0.89 1.37 -30.45
C GLU A 141 1.94 1.89 -29.45
N GLN A 142 2.23 3.18 -29.50
CA GLN A 142 3.12 3.84 -28.53
C GLN A 142 2.54 3.79 -27.11
N ALA A 143 1.25 4.10 -26.98
CA ALA A 143 0.55 4.00 -25.69
C ALA A 143 0.60 2.57 -25.11
N LEU A 144 0.42 1.56 -25.96
CA LEU A 144 0.54 0.16 -25.58
C LEU A 144 1.92 -0.16 -24.99
N THR A 145 3.00 0.33 -25.62
CA THR A 145 4.36 0.07 -25.13
C THR A 145 4.65 0.73 -23.79
N LEU A 146 4.19 1.97 -23.58
CA LEU A 146 4.35 2.66 -22.30
C LEU A 146 3.51 2.02 -21.21
N LYS A 147 2.25 1.69 -21.49
CA LYS A 147 1.36 1.01 -20.55
C LYS A 147 1.89 -0.34 -20.11
N SER A 148 2.31 -1.18 -21.05
CA SER A 148 2.85 -2.49 -20.72
C SER A 148 4.09 -2.40 -19.82
N ARG A 149 4.95 -1.41 -20.05
CA ARG A 149 6.17 -1.23 -19.26
C ARG A 149 5.91 -0.60 -17.89
N TYR A 150 5.15 0.49 -17.82
CA TYR A 150 5.03 1.31 -16.61
C TYR A 150 3.77 1.01 -15.80
N ILE A 151 2.67 0.64 -16.43
CA ILE A 151 1.40 0.32 -15.76
C ILE A 151 1.32 -1.15 -15.42
N GLU A 152 1.47 -2.03 -16.42
CA GLU A 152 1.42 -3.49 -16.21
C GLU A 152 2.71 -4.04 -15.57
N GLY A 153 3.81 -3.31 -15.67
CA GLY A 153 5.08 -3.67 -15.06
C GLY A 153 5.86 -4.77 -15.77
N LEU A 154 5.52 -5.06 -17.03
CA LEU A 154 6.20 -6.06 -17.82
C LEU A 154 7.66 -5.67 -18.11
N THR A 155 8.55 -6.63 -18.15
CA THR A 155 9.89 -6.43 -18.70
C THR A 155 9.80 -6.25 -20.22
N HIS A 156 10.85 -5.68 -20.83
CA HIS A 156 10.89 -5.55 -22.29
C HIS A 156 10.73 -6.90 -22.99
N ALA A 157 11.36 -7.95 -22.48
CA ALA A 157 11.29 -9.30 -23.04
C ALA A 157 9.88 -9.91 -22.93
N GLU A 158 9.19 -9.70 -21.82
CA GLU A 158 7.81 -10.16 -21.63
C GLU A 158 6.85 -9.44 -22.56
N ALA A 159 6.98 -8.10 -22.66
CA ALA A 159 6.16 -7.32 -23.56
C ALA A 159 6.38 -7.69 -25.04
N GLN A 160 7.64 -7.88 -25.48
CA GLN A 160 7.95 -8.36 -26.81
C GLN A 160 7.25 -9.69 -27.14
N ARG A 161 7.33 -10.66 -26.22
CA ARG A 161 6.66 -11.97 -26.39
C ARG A 161 5.15 -11.83 -26.46
N ARG A 162 4.58 -11.04 -25.56
CA ARG A 162 3.12 -10.86 -25.46
C ARG A 162 2.53 -10.23 -26.71
N PHE A 163 3.22 -9.25 -27.28
CA PHE A 163 2.74 -8.50 -28.44
C PHE A 163 3.35 -8.95 -29.77
N ASN A 164 4.18 -10.01 -29.74
CA ASN A 164 4.82 -10.60 -30.89
C ASN A 164 5.68 -9.62 -31.72
N TYR A 165 6.38 -8.71 -31.04
CA TYR A 165 7.32 -7.79 -31.67
C TYR A 165 8.73 -8.39 -31.68
N SER A 166 9.49 -8.11 -32.75
CA SER A 166 10.94 -8.31 -32.74
C SER A 166 11.60 -7.31 -31.77
N GLU A 167 12.76 -7.69 -31.23
CA GLU A 167 13.48 -6.84 -30.27
C GLU A 167 13.75 -5.43 -30.84
N SER A 168 14.27 -5.35 -32.07
CA SER A 168 14.56 -4.08 -32.73
C SER A 168 13.31 -3.23 -32.99
N ALA A 169 12.20 -3.86 -33.37
CA ALA A 169 10.94 -3.15 -33.58
C ALA A 169 10.39 -2.60 -32.26
N TRP A 170 10.45 -3.41 -31.19
CA TRP A 170 10.02 -3.00 -29.86
C TRP A 170 10.80 -1.80 -29.32
N PHE A 171 12.14 -1.87 -29.33
CA PHE A 171 12.95 -0.76 -28.82
C PHE A 171 12.80 0.52 -29.63
N ARG A 172 12.62 0.41 -30.94
CA ARG A 172 12.35 1.57 -31.80
C ARG A 172 11.00 2.21 -31.43
N LEU A 173 9.96 1.40 -31.26
CA LEU A 173 8.63 1.87 -30.88
C LEU A 173 8.64 2.49 -29.48
N PHE A 174 9.31 1.84 -28.52
CA PHE A 174 9.45 2.36 -27.16
C PHE A 174 10.21 3.69 -27.11
N SER A 175 11.32 3.80 -27.87
CA SER A 175 12.08 5.05 -27.96
C SER A 175 11.23 6.17 -28.56
N SER A 176 10.50 5.88 -29.65
CA SER A 176 9.58 6.83 -30.27
C SER A 176 8.48 7.26 -29.30
N ALA A 177 7.90 6.33 -28.56
CA ALA A 177 6.89 6.63 -27.54
C ALA A 177 7.43 7.55 -26.44
N MET A 178 8.64 7.28 -25.95
CA MET A 178 9.29 8.13 -24.95
C MET A 178 9.63 9.52 -25.50
N ASP A 179 10.02 9.64 -26.78
CA ASP A 179 10.30 10.94 -27.41
C ASP A 179 9.02 11.79 -27.52
N VAL A 180 7.92 11.19 -27.96
CA VAL A 180 6.63 11.86 -28.08
C VAL A 180 6.12 12.31 -26.71
N TYR A 181 6.11 11.39 -25.74
CA TYR A 181 5.64 11.66 -24.38
C TYR A 181 6.47 12.75 -23.69
N SER A 182 7.80 12.67 -23.79
CA SER A 182 8.71 13.65 -23.17
C SER A 182 8.55 15.06 -23.78
N SER A 183 8.33 15.15 -25.10
CA SER A 183 8.11 16.45 -25.76
C SER A 183 6.85 17.14 -25.30
N LYS A 184 5.79 16.38 -24.99
CA LYS A 184 4.50 16.95 -24.55
C LYS A 184 4.51 17.33 -23.08
N ILE A 185 5.11 16.51 -22.22
CA ILE A 185 5.24 16.84 -20.79
C ILE A 185 6.14 18.06 -20.58
N GLY A 186 7.23 18.18 -21.33
CA GLY A 186 8.12 19.35 -21.24
C GLY A 186 7.41 20.67 -21.51
N SER A 187 6.40 20.68 -22.38
CA SER A 187 5.63 21.88 -22.72
C SER A 187 4.54 22.27 -21.69
N VAL A 188 4.20 21.39 -20.75
CA VAL A 188 3.17 21.65 -19.71
C VAL A 188 3.76 22.32 -18.47
N TRP A 189 5.09 22.26 -18.30
CA TRP A 189 5.79 22.78 -17.14
C TRP A 189 6.57 24.09 -17.39
N GLU A 190 6.42 24.69 -18.59
CA GLU A 190 6.84 26.05 -18.91
C GLU A 190 5.67 27.04 -18.76
#